data_9e219bfe2689ac7c16d2bd27609267d6
#
_entry.id   9e219bfe2689ac7c16d2bd27609267d6
#
_cell.length_a   1.000
_cell.length_b   1.000
_cell.length_c   1.000
_cell.angle_alpha   90.00
_cell.angle_beta   90.00
_cell.angle_gamma   90.00
#
_symmetry.space_group_name_H-M   'P 1'
#
loop_
_entity.id
_entity.type
_entity.pdbx_description
1 polymer ?
#
loop_
_entity_poly.entity_id
_entity_poly.type
_entity_poly.pdbx_seq_one_letter_code
_entity_poly.pdbx_strand_id
1 'polypeptide(L)'
;SNMFSGDLIQMGDIYASELDYNENYTKKQLDRIADYYQIPKRKKKKAELIEEIVIYENDLSNYEITERRKLLWFYMEEINNDNYLSKFLILD
;
A
#
# COMPACT_ATOMS: atom_id res chain seq x y z
N SER A 1 -30.58 4.51 4.18
CA SER A 1 -30.17 5.42 3.16
C SER A 1 -28.84 5.02 2.57
N ASN A 2 -28.63 5.41 1.35
CA ASN A 2 -27.41 5.04 0.60
C ASN A 2 -26.16 5.65 1.21
N MET A 3 -26.25 6.80 1.82
CA MET A 3 -25.12 7.49 2.40
C MET A 3 -24.53 6.70 3.59
N PHE A 4 -25.38 6.17 4.45
CA PHE A 4 -24.96 5.36 5.58
C PHE A 4 -24.31 4.05 5.11
N SER A 5 -24.90 3.40 4.11
CA SER A 5 -24.35 2.16 3.55
C SER A 5 -22.98 2.37 2.92
N GLY A 6 -22.81 3.50 2.22
CA GLY A 6 -21.52 3.85 1.62
C GLY A 6 -20.42 4.04 2.66
N ASP A 7 -20.75 4.69 3.78
CA ASP A 7 -19.79 4.90 4.86
C ASP A 7 -19.35 3.57 5.48
N LEU A 8 -20.28 2.65 5.68
CA LEU A 8 -19.95 1.33 6.21
C LEU A 8 -19.06 0.53 5.27
N ILE A 9 -19.32 0.57 3.97
CA ILE A 9 -18.50 -0.10 2.97
C ILE A 9 -17.08 0.47 2.99
N GLN A 10 -16.94 1.78 3.02
CA GLN A 10 -15.63 2.43 3.07
C GLN A 10 -14.86 2.06 4.32
N MET A 11 -15.52 2.02 5.47
CA MET A 11 -14.88 1.61 6.73
C MET A 11 -14.40 0.17 6.67
N GLY A 12 -15.18 -0.72 6.05
CA GLY A 12 -14.78 -2.11 5.85
C GLY A 12 -13.55 -2.24 4.96
N ASP A 13 -13.49 -1.46 3.89
CA ASP A 13 -12.34 -1.45 2.97
C ASP A 13 -11.09 -0.92 3.67
N ILE A 14 -11.21 0.12 4.48
CA ILE A 14 -10.11 0.69 5.25
C ILE A 14 -9.57 -0.36 6.23
N TYR A 15 -10.47 -0.99 6.98
CA TYR A 15 -10.07 -2.02 7.95
C TYR A 15 -9.38 -3.19 7.28
N ALA A 16 -9.92 -3.67 6.16
CA ALA A 16 -9.33 -4.79 5.41
C ALA A 16 -7.93 -4.42 4.89
N SER A 17 -7.74 -3.20 4.41
CA SER A 17 -6.44 -2.73 3.94
C SER A 17 -5.43 -2.64 5.07
N GLU A 18 -5.84 -2.10 6.22
CA GLU A 18 -4.97 -2.02 7.39
C GLU A 18 -4.53 -3.40 7.86
N LEU A 19 -5.47 -4.34 7.89
CA LEU A 19 -5.19 -5.71 8.31
C LEU A 19 -4.20 -6.38 7.36
N ASP A 20 -4.40 -6.23 6.05
CA ASP A 20 -3.52 -6.79 5.04
C ASP A 20 -2.10 -6.23 5.18
N TYR A 21 -1.96 -4.93 5.30
CA TYR A 21 -0.65 -4.30 5.47
C TYR A 21 0.02 -4.75 6.76
N ASN A 22 -0.74 -4.89 7.84
CA ASN A 22 -0.18 -5.31 9.11
C ASN A 22 0.30 -6.77 9.09
N GLU A 23 -0.45 -7.65 8.47
CA GLU A 23 -0.16 -9.08 8.49
C GLU A 23 0.85 -9.52 7.42
N ASN A 24 0.83 -8.89 6.26
CA ASN A 24 1.56 -9.37 5.09
C ASN A 24 2.75 -8.52 4.67
N TYR A 25 2.96 -7.37 5.29
CA TYR A 25 4.03 -6.45 4.92
C TYR A 25 4.95 -6.18 6.10
N THR A 26 6.25 -6.16 5.83
CA THR A 26 7.23 -5.71 6.81
C THR A 26 7.27 -4.18 6.84
N LYS A 27 7.83 -3.62 7.92
CA LYS A 27 8.01 -2.17 7.99
C LYS A 27 8.85 -1.65 6.83
N LYS A 28 9.87 -2.39 6.44
CA LYS A 28 10.74 -2.01 5.33
C LYS A 28 9.98 -1.96 4.00
N GLN A 29 9.09 -2.90 3.76
CA GLN A 29 8.23 -2.88 2.58
C GLN A 29 7.27 -1.70 2.60
N LEU A 30 6.72 -1.39 3.77
CA LEU A 30 5.85 -0.23 3.94
C LEU A 30 6.59 1.09 3.76
N ASP A 31 7.84 1.15 4.20
CA ASP A 31 8.69 2.33 3.98
C ASP A 31 8.83 2.63 2.49
N ARG A 32 8.95 1.61 1.65
CA ARG A 32 9.02 1.80 0.20
C ARG A 32 7.73 2.34 -0.39
N ILE A 33 6.59 1.84 0.08
CA ILE A 33 5.28 2.34 -0.35
C ILE A 33 5.14 3.81 0.06
N ALA A 34 5.51 4.14 1.29
CA ALA A 34 5.49 5.51 1.78
C ALA A 34 6.38 6.42 0.94
N ASP A 35 7.57 5.96 0.57
CA ASP A 35 8.47 6.72 -0.29
C ASP A 35 7.85 7.00 -1.65
N TYR A 36 7.18 6.02 -2.24
CA TYR A 36 6.51 6.21 -3.52
C TYR A 36 5.45 7.30 -3.45
N TYR A 37 4.69 7.32 -2.34
CA TYR A 37 3.65 8.33 -2.12
C TYR A 37 4.19 9.64 -1.55
N GLN A 38 5.47 9.71 -1.24
CA GLN A 38 6.08 10.87 -0.57
C GLN A 38 5.48 11.12 0.82
N ILE A 39 5.10 10.04 1.50
CA ILE A 39 4.62 10.10 2.88
C ILE A 39 5.84 10.08 3.81
N PRO A 40 5.97 11.04 4.74
CA PRO A 40 7.07 11.02 5.69
C PRO A 40 7.04 9.77 6.56
N LYS A 41 8.17 9.07 6.63
CA LYS A 41 8.28 7.81 7.37
C LYS A 41 9.13 7.89 8.62
N ARG A 42 9.88 8.98 8.81
CA ARG A 42 10.82 9.12 9.90
C ARG A 42 10.12 9.12 11.26
N LYS A 43 10.63 8.32 12.19
CA LYS A 43 10.14 8.21 13.57
C LYS A 43 8.70 7.69 13.66
N LYS A 44 8.21 7.01 12.62
CA LYS A 44 6.88 6.41 12.66
C LYS A 44 6.97 4.92 12.90
N LYS A 45 6.09 4.43 13.76
CA LYS A 45 5.92 3.01 13.98
C LYS A 45 5.15 2.40 12.80
N LYS A 46 5.22 1.08 12.68
CA LYS A 46 4.53 0.36 11.61
C LYS A 46 3.04 0.72 11.54
N ALA A 47 2.37 0.73 12.69
CA ALA A 47 0.93 1.03 12.74
C ALA A 47 0.61 2.44 12.25
N GLU A 48 1.42 3.42 12.62
CA GLU A 48 1.25 4.80 12.18
C GLU A 48 1.45 4.95 10.68
N LEU A 49 2.45 4.24 10.16
CA LEU A 49 2.75 4.27 8.73
C LEU A 49 1.62 3.64 7.92
N ILE A 50 1.09 2.51 8.39
CA ILE A 50 -0.06 1.84 7.76
C ILE A 50 -1.25 2.78 7.71
N GLU A 51 -1.56 3.43 8.82
CA GLU A 51 -2.69 4.36 8.88
C GLU A 51 -2.57 5.46 7.83
N GLU A 52 -1.39 6.07 7.71
CA GLU A 52 -1.18 7.13 6.73
C GLU A 52 -1.24 6.63 5.29
N ILE A 53 -0.69 5.45 5.02
CA ILE A 53 -0.76 4.84 3.70
C ILE A 53 -2.22 4.58 3.31
N VAL A 54 -3.00 4.02 4.23
CA VAL A 54 -4.40 3.68 3.95
C VAL A 54 -5.23 4.96 3.74
N ILE A 55 -5.01 5.99 4.54
CA ILE A 55 -5.68 7.27 4.34
C ILE A 55 -5.36 7.84 2.96
N TYR A 56 -4.09 7.82 2.56
CA TYR A 56 -3.68 8.30 1.25
C TYR A 56 -4.38 7.51 0.13
N GLU A 57 -4.42 6.19 0.26
CA GLU A 57 -4.98 5.33 -0.78
C GLU A 57 -6.50 5.41 -0.89
N ASN A 58 -7.17 5.87 0.16
CA ASN A 58 -8.62 6.05 0.15
C ASN A 58 -9.06 7.45 -0.24
N ASP A 59 -8.12 8.34 -0.50
CA ASP A 59 -8.41 9.67 -1.04
C ASP A 59 -8.54 9.54 -2.56
N LEU A 60 -9.73 9.84 -3.07
CA LEU A 60 -10.01 9.71 -4.50
C LEU A 60 -9.11 10.57 -5.38
N SER A 61 -8.61 11.69 -4.86
CA SER A 61 -7.67 12.53 -5.61
C SER A 61 -6.34 11.83 -5.88
N ASN A 62 -6.04 10.78 -5.14
CA ASN A 62 -4.81 9.98 -5.31
C ASN A 62 -5.03 8.68 -6.09
N TYR A 63 -6.21 8.49 -6.67
CA TYR A 63 -6.57 7.21 -7.27
C TYR A 63 -5.59 6.76 -8.34
N GLU A 64 -5.22 7.65 -9.25
CA GLU A 64 -4.30 7.29 -10.34
C GLU A 64 -2.92 6.90 -9.82
N ILE A 65 -2.41 7.63 -8.84
CA ILE A 65 -1.11 7.35 -8.24
C ILE A 65 -1.15 6.01 -7.51
N THR A 66 -2.21 5.78 -6.76
CA THR A 66 -2.40 4.54 -6.00
C THR A 66 -2.49 3.32 -6.92
N GLU A 67 -3.28 3.41 -7.99
CA GLU A 67 -3.41 2.30 -8.92
C GLU A 67 -2.13 2.04 -9.70
N ARG A 68 -1.39 3.09 -10.03
CA ARG A 68 -0.07 2.94 -10.67
C ARG A 68 0.92 2.26 -9.74
N ARG A 69 0.93 2.64 -8.46
CA ARG A 69 1.80 1.99 -7.47
C ARG A 69 1.48 0.50 -7.38
N LYS A 70 0.21 0.15 -7.24
CA LYS A 70 -0.21 -1.26 -7.13
C LYS A 70 0.20 -2.07 -8.36
N LEU A 71 0.05 -1.50 -9.53
CA LEU A 71 0.42 -2.16 -10.78
C LEU A 71 1.94 -2.36 -10.87
N LEU A 72 2.73 -1.35 -10.50
CA LEU A 72 4.18 -1.47 -10.49
C LEU A 72 4.66 -2.54 -9.53
N TRP A 73 4.08 -2.60 -8.33
CA TRP A 73 4.43 -3.64 -7.34
C TRP A 73 4.07 -5.03 -7.84
N PHE A 74 2.93 -5.15 -8.49
CA PHE A 74 2.53 -6.42 -9.10
C PHE A 74 3.56 -6.88 -10.14
N TYR A 75 3.99 -5.99 -11.03
CA TYR A 75 5.00 -6.34 -12.03
C TYR A 75 6.36 -6.67 -11.40
N MET A 76 6.75 -5.96 -10.37
CA MET A 76 7.99 -6.25 -9.66
C MET A 76 7.95 -7.63 -8.99
N GLU A 77 6.81 -8.02 -8.42
CA GLU A 77 6.62 -9.35 -7.87
C GLU A 77 6.73 -10.42 -8.97
N GLU A 78 6.09 -10.19 -10.11
CA GLU A 78 6.16 -11.12 -11.24
C GLU A 78 7.61 -11.31 -11.71
N ILE A 79 8.38 -10.23 -11.82
CA ILE A 79 9.80 -10.31 -12.20
C ILE A 79 10.60 -11.04 -11.13
N ASN A 80 10.34 -10.74 -9.87
CA ASN A 80 11.06 -11.37 -8.76
C ASN A 80 10.80 -12.86 -8.67
N ASN A 81 9.63 -13.32 -9.10
CA ASN A 81 9.28 -14.74 -9.12
C ASN A 81 9.81 -15.48 -10.35
N ASP A 82 10.34 -14.76 -11.34
CA ASP A 82 10.95 -15.35 -12.51
C ASP A 82 12.42 -15.70 -12.22
N ASN A 83 12.80 -16.95 -12.43
CA ASN A 83 14.14 -17.44 -12.11
C ASN A 83 15.26 -16.73 -12.89
N TYR A 84 14.96 -16.24 -14.07
CA TYR A 84 15.95 -15.55 -14.90
C TYR A 84 15.96 -14.05 -14.61
N LEU A 85 14.79 -13.42 -14.56
CA LEU A 85 14.67 -11.97 -14.43
C LEU A 85 14.93 -11.45 -13.02
N SER A 86 14.72 -12.28 -11.99
CA SER A 86 14.86 -11.84 -10.60
C SER A 86 16.26 -11.32 -10.27
N LYS A 87 17.28 -11.82 -10.96
CA LYS A 87 18.66 -11.38 -10.72
C LYS A 87 18.93 -9.94 -11.19
N PHE A 88 18.06 -9.37 -12.01
CA PHE A 88 18.20 -7.99 -12.47
C PHE A 88 17.39 -7.02 -11.62
N LEU A 89 16.65 -7.50 -10.63
CA LEU A 89 15.79 -6.70 -9.79
C LEU A 89 16.31 -6.72 -8.35
N ILE A 90 16.57 -5.53 -7.81
CA ILE A 90 17.04 -5.41 -6.42
C ILE A 90 15.83 -5.09 -5.56
N LEU A 91 15.38 -6.09 -4.79
CA LEU A 91 14.32 -5.94 -3.79
C LEU A 91 14.89 -6.26 -2.42
N ASP A 92 14.71 -5.35 -1.50
CA ASP A 92 15.17 -5.58 -0.13
C ASP A 92 14.25 -6.51 0.63
#